data_5fee7ca33bd946924698cf2d86bda5dd
#
_entry.id   5fee7ca33bd946924698cf2d86bda5dd
#
_cell.length_a   1.000
_cell.length_b   1.000
_cell.length_c   1.000
_cell.angle_alpha   90.00
_cell.angle_beta   90.00
_cell.angle_gamma   90.00
#
_symmetry.space_group_name_H-M   'P 1'
#
loop_
_entity.id
_entity.type
_entity.pdbx_description
1 polymer ?
#
loop_
_entity_poly.entity_id
_entity_poly.type
_entity_poly.pdbx_seq_one_letter_code
_entity_poly.pdbx_strand_id
1 'polypeptide(L)'
;MSLKLDGKKLSLEIEERLKNYIQINKTIAKRNPGLAVIRIGEDPASGVYVGNKEKACSRVGIKSYIFHLKDSVEQKEVEQLLNKLNLDNDIDGMLLQLPISKKFDEQRLISFINPGKDVDGLNEQNIGKLVKNEPAMRSCTPAGIINLLRSQNIEIEGKKIVVIGRSLLVGKPLSLMLLNLNATVTMTHSKTINLNKICKEADILIAAAGKPNLIDSSFVKEGAVIIDVGIHRLKSSDKSKNRLCGDVLLEDVIPKVFAYTPVPGGVGPMTVTMLLVNTIFSWQKQFGLSSTLNDLLP
;
A
#
# COMPACT_ATOMS: atom_id res chain seq x y z
N MET A 1 4.89 -21.20 -18.85
CA MET A 1 5.69 -20.42 -17.88
C MET A 1 4.78 -19.38 -17.25
N SER A 2 4.72 -19.30 -15.93
CA SER A 2 3.86 -18.34 -15.24
C SER A 2 4.41 -16.92 -15.32
N LEU A 3 3.55 -15.92 -15.51
CA LEU A 3 3.92 -14.52 -15.62
C LEU A 3 4.30 -13.95 -14.24
N LYS A 4 5.50 -13.39 -14.12
CA LYS A 4 5.94 -12.69 -12.92
C LYS A 4 5.44 -11.23 -12.92
N LEU A 5 4.65 -10.86 -11.94
CA LEU A 5 4.20 -9.46 -11.72
C LEU A 5 5.30 -8.69 -10.97
N ASP A 6 6.21 -8.05 -11.71
CA ASP A 6 7.39 -7.38 -11.15
C ASP A 6 7.05 -5.96 -10.66
N GLY A 7 6.66 -5.87 -9.38
CA GLY A 7 6.32 -4.58 -8.78
C GLY A 7 7.52 -3.66 -8.60
N LYS A 8 8.74 -4.19 -8.47
CA LYS A 8 9.95 -3.36 -8.40
C LYS A 8 10.20 -2.64 -9.74
N LYS A 9 10.04 -3.34 -10.86
CA LYS A 9 10.18 -2.75 -12.19
C LYS A 9 9.12 -1.67 -12.40
N LEU A 10 7.85 -2.00 -12.17
CA LEU A 10 6.74 -1.05 -12.33
C LEU A 10 6.87 0.17 -11.40
N SER A 11 7.32 -0.03 -10.16
CA SER A 11 7.54 1.08 -9.22
C SER A 11 8.56 2.10 -9.76
N LEU A 12 9.66 1.65 -10.34
CA LEU A 12 10.68 2.53 -10.91
C LEU A 12 10.17 3.28 -12.15
N GLU A 13 9.37 2.65 -12.99
CA GLU A 13 8.74 3.30 -14.16
C GLU A 13 7.78 4.41 -13.73
N ILE A 14 6.96 4.16 -12.70
CA ILE A 14 6.06 5.17 -12.14
C ILE A 14 6.86 6.30 -11.47
N GLU A 15 7.88 5.97 -10.67
CA GLU A 15 8.73 6.96 -10.00
C GLU A 15 9.37 7.92 -11.01
N GLU A 16 9.81 7.45 -12.18
CA GLU A 16 10.39 8.33 -13.21
C GLU A 16 9.33 9.28 -13.81
N ARG A 17 8.10 8.80 -14.04
CA ARG A 17 6.99 9.66 -14.47
C ARG A 17 6.64 10.71 -13.41
N LEU A 18 6.60 10.32 -12.12
CA LEU A 18 6.36 11.25 -11.01
C LEU A 18 7.45 12.33 -10.90
N LYS A 19 8.70 11.93 -11.06
CA LYS A 19 9.84 12.86 -11.07
C LYS A 19 9.70 13.89 -12.19
N ASN A 20 9.41 13.46 -13.41
CA ASN A 20 9.19 14.33 -14.55
C ASN A 20 8.01 15.28 -14.30
N TYR A 21 6.90 14.75 -13.74
CA TYR A 21 5.76 15.57 -13.37
C TYR A 21 6.11 16.68 -12.38
N ILE A 22 6.86 16.37 -11.32
CA ILE A 22 7.34 17.37 -10.34
C ILE A 22 8.23 18.41 -11.02
N GLN A 23 9.17 17.99 -11.87
CA GLN A 23 10.08 18.91 -12.57
C GLN A 23 9.33 19.95 -13.42
N ILE A 24 8.29 19.53 -14.13
CA ILE A 24 7.46 20.41 -14.97
C ILE A 24 6.65 21.38 -14.12
N ASN A 25 6.04 20.90 -13.04
CA ASN A 25 5.04 21.66 -12.29
C ASN A 25 5.60 22.46 -11.10
N LYS A 26 6.84 22.20 -10.65
CA LYS A 26 7.43 22.91 -9.49
C LYS A 26 7.56 24.42 -9.69
N THR A 27 7.66 24.91 -10.93
CA THR A 27 7.71 26.34 -11.25
C THR A 27 6.37 27.02 -10.98
N ILE A 28 5.25 26.34 -11.24
CA ILE A 28 3.89 26.83 -10.99
C ILE A 28 3.63 26.81 -9.48
N ALA A 29 3.92 25.70 -8.82
CA ALA A 29 3.74 25.53 -7.38
C ALA A 29 4.77 26.31 -6.53
N LYS A 30 5.86 26.79 -7.13
CA LYS A 30 7.00 27.50 -6.51
C LYS A 30 7.74 26.66 -5.43
N ARG A 31 7.43 25.40 -5.29
CA ARG A 31 8.09 24.43 -4.39
C ARG A 31 7.86 23.00 -4.83
N ASN A 32 8.64 22.08 -4.29
CA ASN A 32 8.43 20.65 -4.43
C ASN A 32 7.33 20.18 -3.47
N PRO A 33 6.68 19.01 -3.74
CA PRO A 33 5.76 18.38 -2.79
C PRO A 33 6.46 18.03 -1.47
N GLY A 34 5.74 18.12 -0.35
CA GLY A 34 6.22 17.80 0.98
C GLY A 34 5.47 16.63 1.62
N LEU A 35 6.20 15.65 2.16
CA LEU A 35 5.67 14.50 2.87
C LEU A 35 6.17 14.49 4.32
N ALA A 36 5.24 14.54 5.30
CA ALA A 36 5.56 14.34 6.70
C ALA A 36 5.33 12.87 7.09
N VAL A 37 6.35 12.25 7.66
CA VAL A 37 6.30 10.88 8.20
C VAL A 37 6.46 10.96 9.71
N ILE A 38 5.42 10.58 10.45
CA ILE A 38 5.44 10.55 11.91
C ILE A 38 5.72 9.10 12.35
N ARG A 39 6.81 8.90 13.06
CA ARG A 39 7.21 7.63 13.66
C ARG A 39 7.24 7.76 15.17
N ILE A 40 6.65 6.79 15.88
CA ILE A 40 6.69 6.73 17.35
C ILE A 40 7.43 5.46 17.73
N GLY A 41 8.45 5.61 18.62
CA GLY A 41 9.22 4.50 19.14
C GLY A 41 10.34 3.98 18.23
N GLU A 42 10.99 2.93 18.70
CA GLU A 42 12.26 2.41 18.15
C GLU A 42 12.09 1.08 17.41
N ASP A 43 10.85 0.71 16.96
CA ASP A 43 10.66 -0.53 16.23
C ASP A 43 11.59 -0.59 15.00
N PRO A 44 12.48 -1.60 14.90
CA PRO A 44 13.47 -1.67 13.82
C PRO A 44 12.83 -1.85 12.44
N ALA A 45 11.69 -2.56 12.35
CA ALA A 45 11.01 -2.76 11.09
C ALA A 45 10.43 -1.44 10.57
N SER A 46 9.78 -0.65 11.42
CA SER A 46 9.29 0.70 11.12
C SER A 46 10.43 1.61 10.64
N GLY A 47 11.63 1.50 11.26
CA GLY A 47 12.81 2.25 10.82
C GLY A 47 13.24 1.94 9.39
N VAL A 48 13.24 0.68 8.99
CA VAL A 48 13.56 0.25 7.62
C VAL A 48 12.52 0.79 6.62
N TYR A 49 11.23 0.72 6.97
CA TYR A 49 10.15 1.24 6.11
C TYR A 49 10.24 2.75 5.92
N VAL A 50 10.49 3.52 6.99
CA VAL A 50 10.68 4.97 6.92
C VAL A 50 11.88 5.30 6.02
N GLY A 51 13.04 4.64 6.21
CA GLY A 51 14.21 4.85 5.38
C GLY A 51 14.00 4.52 3.89
N ASN A 52 13.19 3.50 3.58
CA ASN A 52 12.83 3.19 2.19
C ASN A 52 11.91 4.27 1.58
N LYS A 53 10.96 4.82 2.34
CA LYS A 53 10.09 5.92 1.93
C LYS A 53 10.90 7.19 1.67
N GLU A 54 11.83 7.54 2.57
CA GLU A 54 12.72 8.70 2.41
C GLU A 54 13.56 8.60 1.14
N LYS A 55 14.19 7.44 0.88
CA LYS A 55 14.94 7.20 -0.35
C LYS A 55 14.06 7.32 -1.60
N ALA A 56 12.83 6.83 -1.56
CA ALA A 56 11.89 6.94 -2.66
C ALA A 56 11.47 8.41 -2.88
N CYS A 57 11.18 9.17 -1.84
CA CYS A 57 10.92 10.61 -1.91
C CYS A 57 12.09 11.36 -2.58
N SER A 58 13.32 11.07 -2.16
CA SER A 58 14.52 11.69 -2.73
C SER A 58 14.68 11.40 -4.23
N ARG A 59 14.39 10.17 -4.68
CA ARG A 59 14.48 9.81 -6.11
C ARG A 59 13.54 10.62 -7.00
N VAL A 60 12.34 10.90 -6.51
CA VAL A 60 11.31 11.61 -7.30
C VAL A 60 11.32 13.13 -7.06
N GLY A 61 12.00 13.61 -6.03
CA GLY A 61 12.07 15.02 -5.68
C GLY A 61 10.99 15.50 -4.71
N ILE A 62 10.37 14.58 -3.94
CA ILE A 62 9.50 14.94 -2.81
C ILE A 62 10.38 15.27 -1.60
N LYS A 63 10.08 16.39 -0.93
CA LYS A 63 10.76 16.78 0.31
C LYS A 63 10.17 15.97 1.47
N SER A 64 11.01 15.15 2.11
CA SER A 64 10.60 14.31 3.23
C SER A 64 10.92 14.98 4.56
N TYR A 65 9.94 15.03 5.48
CA TYR A 65 10.06 15.56 6.84
C TYR A 65 9.77 14.41 7.81
N ILE A 66 10.82 13.94 8.51
CA ILE A 66 10.70 12.83 9.45
C ILE A 66 10.54 13.36 10.86
N PHE A 67 9.44 13.04 11.51
CA PHE A 67 9.16 13.33 12.92
C PHE A 67 9.26 12.04 13.73
N HIS A 68 10.42 11.85 14.36
CA HIS A 68 10.67 10.67 15.20
C HIS A 68 10.42 11.03 16.66
N LEU A 69 9.33 10.50 17.22
CA LEU A 69 8.90 10.70 18.59
C LEU A 69 9.30 9.51 19.47
N LYS A 70 9.67 9.79 20.71
CA LYS A 70 10.00 8.72 21.68
C LYS A 70 8.73 7.95 22.08
N ASP A 71 8.90 6.69 22.51
CA ASP A 71 7.79 5.91 23.07
C ASP A 71 7.12 6.57 24.29
N SER A 72 7.85 7.44 25.00
CA SER A 72 7.35 8.17 26.16
C SER A 72 6.41 9.33 25.81
N VAL A 73 6.31 9.73 24.55
CA VAL A 73 5.44 10.85 24.13
C VAL A 73 3.98 10.59 24.52
N GLU A 74 3.29 11.63 24.95
CA GLU A 74 1.86 11.55 25.25
C GLU A 74 1.01 11.68 23.99
N GLN A 75 -0.14 11.03 23.95
CA GLN A 75 -1.05 11.09 22.79
C GLN A 75 -1.42 12.52 22.41
N LYS A 76 -1.66 13.37 23.40
CA LYS A 76 -2.02 14.79 23.18
C LYS A 76 -0.91 15.56 22.44
N GLU A 77 0.36 15.24 22.69
CA GLU A 77 1.49 15.87 22.00
C GLU A 77 1.54 15.43 20.53
N VAL A 78 1.23 14.15 20.26
CA VAL A 78 1.10 13.64 18.89
C VAL A 78 -0.05 14.33 18.15
N GLU A 79 -1.22 14.47 18.79
CA GLU A 79 -2.38 15.18 18.25
C GLU A 79 -2.06 16.66 17.95
N GLN A 80 -1.31 17.33 18.81
CA GLN A 80 -0.84 18.71 18.59
C GLN A 80 0.11 18.81 17.39
N LEU A 81 1.04 17.85 17.25
CA LEU A 81 1.93 17.80 16.09
C LEU A 81 1.13 17.60 14.80
N LEU A 82 0.18 16.67 14.77
CA LEU A 82 -0.67 16.40 13.59
C LEU A 82 -1.46 17.66 13.21
N ASN A 83 -2.04 18.37 14.19
CA ASN A 83 -2.74 19.62 13.95
C ASN A 83 -1.83 20.71 13.37
N LYS A 84 -0.61 20.83 13.88
CA LYS A 84 0.39 21.77 13.34
C LYS A 84 0.72 21.45 11.89
N LEU A 85 0.94 20.20 11.58
CA LEU A 85 1.26 19.74 10.22
C LEU A 85 0.08 19.86 9.25
N ASN A 86 -1.17 19.76 9.74
CA ASN A 86 -2.35 20.03 8.93
C ASN A 86 -2.39 21.48 8.42
N LEU A 87 -1.90 22.43 9.21
CA LEU A 87 -1.87 23.87 8.89
C LEU A 87 -0.60 24.27 8.12
N ASP A 88 0.41 23.41 8.05
CA ASP A 88 1.66 23.70 7.38
C ASP A 88 1.51 23.59 5.86
N ASN A 89 1.72 24.71 5.16
CA ASN A 89 1.60 24.78 3.71
C ASN A 89 2.74 24.09 2.96
N ASP A 90 3.85 23.76 3.63
CA ASP A 90 4.94 22.99 3.04
C ASP A 90 4.69 21.48 3.06
N ILE A 91 3.66 21.03 3.78
CA ILE A 91 3.26 19.63 3.90
C ILE A 91 2.03 19.35 3.04
N ASP A 92 2.18 18.53 2.02
CA ASP A 92 1.09 18.08 1.16
C ASP A 92 0.53 16.72 1.60
N GLY A 93 1.39 15.87 2.15
CA GLY A 93 1.00 14.56 2.63
C GLY A 93 1.51 14.27 4.03
N MET A 94 0.74 13.50 4.79
CA MET A 94 1.12 13.02 6.11
C MET A 94 0.77 11.55 6.27
N LEU A 95 1.62 10.84 7.00
CA LEU A 95 1.30 9.50 7.47
C LEU A 95 1.82 9.26 8.89
N LEU A 96 1.08 8.49 9.65
CA LEU A 96 1.50 7.91 10.91
C LEU A 96 2.05 6.51 10.62
N GLN A 97 3.36 6.29 10.84
CA GLN A 97 3.98 5.00 10.57
C GLN A 97 3.51 3.95 11.57
N LEU A 98 2.77 2.97 11.08
CA LEU A 98 2.30 1.83 11.87
C LEU A 98 3.31 0.66 11.83
N PRO A 99 3.30 -0.24 12.83
CA PRO A 99 2.46 -0.17 14.04
C PRO A 99 2.97 0.82 15.08
N ILE A 100 2.08 1.29 15.96
CA ILE A 100 2.40 2.07 17.15
C ILE A 100 2.07 1.29 18.43
N SER A 101 2.58 1.75 19.58
CA SER A 101 2.28 1.12 20.88
C SER A 101 0.78 1.16 21.19
N LYS A 102 0.25 0.09 21.83
CA LYS A 102 -1.15 -0.04 22.25
C LYS A 102 -1.62 1.01 23.25
N LYS A 103 -0.71 1.81 23.83
CA LYS A 103 -1.07 2.94 24.69
C LYS A 103 -1.74 4.08 23.90
N PHE A 104 -1.53 4.14 22.59
CA PHE A 104 -2.14 5.12 21.72
C PHE A 104 -3.44 4.61 21.11
N ASP A 105 -4.41 5.50 20.98
CA ASP A 105 -5.58 5.27 20.13
C ASP A 105 -5.20 5.58 18.67
N GLU A 106 -4.81 4.51 17.94
CA GLU A 106 -4.37 4.58 16.55
C GLU A 106 -5.43 5.21 15.64
N GLN A 107 -6.69 4.80 15.80
CA GLN A 107 -7.78 5.30 14.95
C GLN A 107 -8.03 6.79 15.18
N ARG A 108 -8.01 7.20 16.44
CA ARG A 108 -8.14 8.61 16.80
C ARG A 108 -6.97 9.42 16.22
N LEU A 109 -5.73 8.98 16.31
CA LEU A 109 -4.59 9.69 15.71
C LEU A 109 -4.71 9.81 14.18
N ILE A 110 -5.14 8.76 13.50
CA ILE A 110 -5.39 8.80 12.06
C ILE A 110 -6.52 9.81 11.73
N SER A 111 -7.56 9.90 12.54
CA SER A 111 -8.66 10.86 12.33
C SER A 111 -8.23 12.33 12.46
N PHE A 112 -7.14 12.63 13.18
CA PHE A 112 -6.55 13.98 13.24
C PHE A 112 -5.86 14.41 11.95
N ILE A 113 -5.46 13.47 11.08
CA ILE A 113 -4.86 13.81 9.78
C ILE A 113 -5.96 14.36 8.87
N ASN A 114 -5.75 15.56 8.29
CA ASN A 114 -6.68 16.12 7.31
C ASN A 114 -6.87 15.12 6.15
N PRO A 115 -8.10 14.75 5.79
CA PRO A 115 -8.35 13.79 4.71
C PRO A 115 -7.69 14.12 3.38
N GLY A 116 -7.48 15.41 3.10
CA GLY A 116 -6.75 15.89 1.92
C GLY A 116 -5.24 15.64 1.98
N LYS A 117 -4.67 15.46 3.18
CA LYS A 117 -3.25 15.18 3.43
C LYS A 117 -3.00 13.72 3.89
N ASP A 118 -4.06 12.91 4.05
CA ASP A 118 -3.98 11.50 4.43
C ASP A 118 -3.51 10.66 3.24
N VAL A 119 -2.20 10.61 3.05
CA VAL A 119 -1.61 9.93 1.89
C VAL A 119 -1.54 8.40 2.02
N ASP A 120 -1.79 7.86 3.20
CA ASP A 120 -1.98 6.41 3.41
C ASP A 120 -3.43 5.97 3.09
N GLY A 121 -4.38 6.92 3.00
CA GLY A 121 -5.78 6.68 2.65
C GLY A 121 -6.56 5.92 3.73
N LEU A 122 -6.22 6.15 5.01
CA LEU A 122 -6.79 5.42 6.17
C LEU A 122 -7.80 6.23 6.97
N ASN A 123 -7.88 7.56 6.73
CA ASN A 123 -8.85 8.40 7.37
C ASN A 123 -10.28 7.96 7.01
N GLU A 124 -11.18 7.98 7.98
CA GLU A 124 -12.56 7.52 7.83
C GLU A 124 -13.34 8.20 6.71
N GLN A 125 -13.05 9.49 6.43
CA GLN A 125 -13.67 10.20 5.31
C GLN A 125 -13.20 9.65 3.96
N ASN A 126 -11.92 9.31 3.82
CA ASN A 126 -11.38 8.68 2.61
C ASN A 126 -11.94 7.26 2.42
N ILE A 127 -12.06 6.49 3.50
CA ILE A 127 -12.71 5.17 3.48
C ILE A 127 -14.20 5.30 3.16
N GLY A 128 -14.91 6.26 3.73
CA GLY A 128 -16.32 6.53 3.40
C GLY A 128 -16.52 6.89 1.92
N LYS A 129 -15.65 7.72 1.36
CA LYS A 129 -15.66 8.04 -0.08
C LYS A 129 -15.32 6.81 -0.94
N LEU A 130 -14.43 5.91 -0.48
CA LEU A 130 -14.18 4.66 -1.19
C LEU A 130 -15.43 3.78 -1.26
N VAL A 131 -16.18 3.65 -0.17
CA VAL A 131 -17.46 2.92 -0.15
C VAL A 131 -18.46 3.49 -1.16
N LYS A 132 -18.53 4.83 -1.29
CA LYS A 132 -19.40 5.53 -2.24
C LYS A 132 -18.85 5.60 -3.67
N ASN A 133 -17.68 5.05 -3.91
CA ASN A 133 -16.93 5.17 -5.16
C ASN A 133 -16.68 6.64 -5.59
N GLU A 134 -16.48 7.52 -4.62
CA GLU A 134 -16.14 8.93 -4.84
C GLU A 134 -14.61 9.14 -4.90
N PRO A 135 -14.13 10.19 -5.62
CA PRO A 135 -12.70 10.51 -5.66
C PRO A 135 -12.14 10.85 -4.26
N ALA A 136 -11.11 10.13 -3.84
CA ALA A 136 -10.42 10.36 -2.57
C ALA A 136 -9.03 9.70 -2.60
N MET A 137 -8.22 9.95 -1.56
CA MET A 137 -7.01 9.15 -1.32
C MET A 137 -7.39 7.68 -1.16
N ARG A 138 -6.59 6.80 -1.76
CA ARG A 138 -6.79 5.34 -1.68
C ARG A 138 -5.65 4.72 -0.88
N SER A 139 -5.98 3.69 -0.10
CA SER A 139 -4.96 2.95 0.64
C SER A 139 -3.86 2.46 -0.30
N CYS A 140 -2.60 2.71 0.08
CA CYS A 140 -1.45 2.55 -0.81
C CYS A 140 -1.25 1.12 -1.31
N THR A 141 -1.28 0.12 -0.42
CA THR A 141 -1.11 -1.29 -0.82
C THR A 141 -2.21 -1.78 -1.75
N PRO A 142 -3.51 -1.55 -1.46
CA PRO A 142 -4.60 -1.84 -2.39
C PRO A 142 -4.43 -1.17 -3.76
N ALA A 143 -4.11 0.13 -3.79
CA ALA A 143 -3.88 0.85 -5.03
C ALA A 143 -2.72 0.25 -5.83
N GLY A 144 -1.62 -0.13 -5.16
CA GLY A 144 -0.48 -0.79 -5.77
C GLY A 144 -0.84 -2.14 -6.41
N ILE A 145 -1.70 -2.92 -5.78
CA ILE A 145 -2.20 -4.20 -6.31
C ILE A 145 -3.02 -3.98 -7.58
N ILE A 146 -3.94 -3.02 -7.58
CA ILE A 146 -4.74 -2.70 -8.76
C ILE A 146 -3.84 -2.28 -9.94
N ASN A 147 -2.85 -1.44 -9.68
CA ASN A 147 -1.91 -0.99 -10.72
C ASN A 147 -1.01 -2.13 -11.24
N LEU A 148 -0.61 -3.07 -10.38
CA LEU A 148 0.09 -4.29 -10.82
C LEU A 148 -0.75 -5.13 -11.78
N LEU A 149 -2.02 -5.35 -11.47
CA LEU A 149 -2.93 -6.10 -12.33
C LEU A 149 -3.13 -5.39 -13.67
N ARG A 150 -3.40 -4.09 -13.66
CA ARG A 150 -3.61 -3.26 -14.86
C ARG A 150 -2.37 -3.21 -15.76
N SER A 151 -1.18 -3.11 -15.17
CA SER A 151 0.08 -3.03 -15.92
C SER A 151 0.36 -4.26 -16.79
N GLN A 152 -0.28 -5.38 -16.49
CA GLN A 152 -0.19 -6.63 -17.23
C GLN A 152 -1.50 -6.99 -17.95
N ASN A 153 -2.40 -6.02 -18.10
CA ASN A 153 -3.73 -6.21 -18.73
C ASN A 153 -4.52 -7.38 -18.13
N ILE A 154 -4.33 -7.63 -16.81
CA ILE A 154 -5.11 -8.64 -16.10
C ILE A 154 -6.48 -8.05 -15.81
N GLU A 155 -7.49 -8.66 -16.43
CA GLU A 155 -8.88 -8.25 -16.30
C GLU A 155 -9.40 -8.45 -14.87
N ILE A 156 -10.08 -7.44 -14.32
CA ILE A 156 -10.66 -7.44 -12.97
C ILE A 156 -12.19 -7.58 -13.06
N GLU A 157 -12.81 -6.92 -14.04
CA GLU A 157 -14.25 -6.94 -14.25
C GLU A 157 -14.77 -8.36 -14.48
N GLY A 158 -15.85 -8.72 -13.80
CA GLY A 158 -16.49 -10.03 -13.88
C GLY A 158 -15.72 -11.18 -13.23
N LYS A 159 -14.49 -10.97 -12.71
CA LYS A 159 -13.67 -12.04 -12.10
C LYS A 159 -14.13 -12.36 -10.68
N LYS A 160 -14.02 -13.63 -10.31
CA LYS A 160 -14.14 -14.08 -8.93
C LYS A 160 -12.83 -13.81 -8.21
N ILE A 161 -12.83 -12.90 -7.24
CA ILE A 161 -11.63 -12.53 -6.49
C ILE A 161 -11.80 -12.89 -5.02
N VAL A 162 -10.86 -13.65 -4.49
CA VAL A 162 -10.83 -13.99 -3.06
C VAL A 162 -9.70 -13.20 -2.39
N VAL A 163 -10.06 -12.44 -1.35
CA VAL A 163 -9.13 -11.67 -0.53
C VAL A 163 -9.01 -12.33 0.83
N ILE A 164 -7.83 -12.86 1.17
CA ILE A 164 -7.55 -13.48 2.46
C ILE A 164 -6.98 -12.43 3.41
N GLY A 165 -7.79 -11.97 4.34
CA GLY A 165 -7.48 -10.91 5.29
C GLY A 165 -8.52 -9.80 5.26
N ARG A 166 -8.71 -9.14 6.44
CA ARG A 166 -9.74 -8.08 6.61
C ARG A 166 -9.21 -6.86 7.38
N SER A 167 -7.92 -6.58 7.25
CA SER A 167 -7.33 -5.39 7.87
C SER A 167 -7.85 -4.10 7.24
N LEU A 168 -7.78 -2.99 7.97
CA LEU A 168 -8.08 -1.66 7.45
C LEU A 168 -7.01 -1.19 6.47
N LEU A 169 -5.77 -1.69 6.61
CA LEU A 169 -4.66 -1.33 5.71
C LEU A 169 -4.80 -1.95 4.32
N VAL A 170 -5.32 -3.18 4.22
CA VAL A 170 -5.30 -3.95 2.97
C VAL A 170 -6.65 -4.58 2.65
N GLY A 171 -7.09 -5.57 3.44
CA GLY A 171 -8.18 -6.46 3.04
C GLY A 171 -9.50 -5.73 2.75
N LYS A 172 -9.97 -4.88 3.68
CA LYS A 172 -11.22 -4.13 3.51
C LYS A 172 -11.16 -3.13 2.35
N PRO A 173 -10.17 -2.20 2.30
CA PRO A 173 -10.12 -1.24 1.21
C PRO A 173 -9.89 -1.90 -0.16
N LEU A 174 -9.08 -2.95 -0.23
CA LEU A 174 -8.87 -3.68 -1.48
C LEU A 174 -10.16 -4.33 -1.99
N SER A 175 -10.90 -4.99 -1.09
CA SER A 175 -12.19 -5.61 -1.45
C SER A 175 -13.19 -4.60 -2.00
N LEU A 176 -13.25 -3.41 -1.41
CA LEU A 176 -14.09 -2.31 -1.91
C LEU A 176 -13.60 -1.77 -3.26
N MET A 177 -12.29 -1.60 -3.43
CA MET A 177 -11.74 -1.15 -4.72
C MET A 177 -12.03 -2.14 -5.84
N LEU A 178 -11.89 -3.43 -5.57
CA LEU A 178 -12.18 -4.49 -6.54
C LEU A 178 -13.67 -4.57 -6.87
N LEU A 179 -14.54 -4.41 -5.86
CA LEU A 179 -16.00 -4.33 -6.06
C LEU A 179 -16.36 -3.14 -6.96
N ASN A 180 -15.75 -1.97 -6.73
CA ASN A 180 -15.95 -0.77 -7.55
C ASN A 180 -15.41 -0.91 -8.98
N LEU A 181 -14.58 -1.93 -9.23
CA LEU A 181 -14.09 -2.34 -10.56
C LEU A 181 -14.89 -3.55 -11.13
N ASN A 182 -16.12 -3.75 -10.67
CA ASN A 182 -17.05 -4.78 -11.14
C ASN A 182 -16.59 -6.24 -10.91
N ALA A 183 -15.69 -6.49 -9.95
CA ALA A 183 -15.34 -7.85 -9.57
C ALA A 183 -16.37 -8.46 -8.60
N THR A 184 -16.52 -9.78 -8.61
CA THR A 184 -17.22 -10.52 -7.56
C THR A 184 -16.22 -10.86 -6.45
N VAL A 185 -16.34 -10.23 -5.28
CA VAL A 185 -15.34 -10.30 -4.23
C VAL A 185 -15.81 -11.13 -3.04
N THR A 186 -15.01 -12.11 -2.63
CA THR A 186 -15.18 -12.85 -1.38
C THR A 186 -14.04 -12.49 -0.43
N MET A 187 -14.34 -11.79 0.66
CA MET A 187 -13.37 -11.50 1.70
C MET A 187 -13.41 -12.59 2.79
N THR A 188 -12.23 -13.17 3.10
CA THR A 188 -12.07 -14.25 4.07
C THR A 188 -11.17 -13.85 5.24
N HIS A 189 -11.19 -14.60 6.32
CA HIS A 189 -10.43 -14.30 7.53
C HIS A 189 -10.18 -15.56 8.37
N SER A 190 -9.50 -15.43 9.50
CA SER A 190 -9.12 -16.54 10.39
C SER A 190 -10.28 -17.37 10.97
N LYS A 191 -11.52 -16.93 10.81
CA LYS A 191 -12.74 -17.65 11.23
C LYS A 191 -13.53 -18.23 10.05
N THR A 192 -13.02 -18.08 8.81
CA THR A 192 -13.67 -18.64 7.61
C THR A 192 -13.53 -20.16 7.63
N ILE A 193 -14.66 -20.83 7.48
CA ILE A 193 -14.74 -22.31 7.41
C ILE A 193 -14.43 -22.72 5.96
N ASN A 194 -13.69 -23.81 5.78
CA ASN A 194 -13.33 -24.36 4.48
C ASN A 194 -12.63 -23.35 3.55
N LEU A 195 -11.69 -22.57 4.11
CA LEU A 195 -10.97 -21.51 3.40
C LEU A 195 -10.38 -22.00 2.06
N ASN A 196 -9.75 -23.16 2.05
CA ASN A 196 -9.14 -23.70 0.85
C ASN A 196 -10.17 -23.98 -0.28
N LYS A 197 -11.39 -24.44 0.06
CA LYS A 197 -12.46 -24.65 -0.92
C LYS A 197 -12.90 -23.33 -1.57
N ILE A 198 -13.01 -22.26 -0.77
CA ILE A 198 -13.36 -20.93 -1.25
C ILE A 198 -12.24 -20.39 -2.16
N CYS A 199 -10.98 -20.53 -1.75
CA CYS A 199 -9.82 -20.04 -2.52
C CYS A 199 -9.69 -20.73 -3.88
N LYS A 200 -10.03 -22.01 -4.00
CA LYS A 200 -10.01 -22.76 -5.27
C LYS A 200 -10.96 -22.24 -6.34
N GLU A 201 -11.95 -21.41 -5.98
CA GLU A 201 -12.87 -20.81 -6.93
C GLU A 201 -12.35 -19.50 -7.52
N ALA A 202 -11.28 -18.94 -6.96
CA ALA A 202 -10.76 -17.63 -7.32
C ALA A 202 -10.05 -17.63 -8.68
N ASP A 203 -10.42 -16.68 -9.54
CA ASP A 203 -9.63 -16.32 -10.72
C ASP A 203 -8.42 -15.49 -10.31
N ILE A 204 -8.58 -14.65 -9.27
CA ILE A 204 -7.50 -13.89 -8.64
C ILE A 204 -7.55 -14.16 -7.14
N LEU A 205 -6.48 -14.70 -6.57
CA LEU A 205 -6.35 -14.95 -5.15
C LEU A 205 -5.34 -13.98 -4.52
N ILE A 206 -5.78 -13.23 -3.51
CA ILE A 206 -4.96 -12.22 -2.83
C ILE A 206 -4.70 -12.66 -1.41
N ALA A 207 -3.46 -12.99 -1.10
CA ALA A 207 -3.01 -13.43 0.22
C ALA A 207 -2.52 -12.24 1.05
N ALA A 208 -3.31 -11.83 2.04
CA ALA A 208 -3.01 -10.77 3.00
C ALA A 208 -3.35 -11.22 4.43
N ALA A 209 -3.00 -12.47 4.75
CA ALA A 209 -3.30 -13.13 6.03
C ALA A 209 -2.28 -12.80 7.12
N GLY A 210 -1.08 -12.34 6.75
CA GLY A 210 0.03 -12.12 7.68
C GLY A 210 0.58 -13.42 8.29
N LYS A 211 0.50 -14.54 7.57
CA LYS A 211 0.99 -15.85 7.98
C LYS A 211 1.92 -16.43 6.91
N PRO A 212 3.19 -16.70 7.24
CA PRO A 212 4.15 -17.20 6.27
C PRO A 212 3.72 -18.55 5.70
N ASN A 213 3.81 -18.69 4.37
CA ASN A 213 3.54 -19.93 3.63
C ASN A 213 2.18 -20.60 3.95
N LEU A 214 1.16 -19.80 4.26
CA LEU A 214 -0.19 -20.30 4.54
C LEU A 214 -0.84 -20.94 3.31
N ILE A 215 -0.55 -20.39 2.12
CA ILE A 215 -1.20 -20.74 0.86
C ILE A 215 -0.25 -21.60 0.04
N ASP A 216 -0.63 -22.84 -0.17
CA ASP A 216 0.02 -23.81 -1.03
C ASP A 216 -0.83 -24.10 -2.30
N SER A 217 -0.39 -25.01 -3.17
CA SER A 217 -1.09 -25.35 -4.41
C SER A 217 -2.49 -25.95 -4.18
N SER A 218 -2.77 -26.46 -2.95
CA SER A 218 -4.10 -26.96 -2.61
C SER A 218 -5.16 -25.87 -2.48
N PHE A 219 -4.76 -24.60 -2.30
CA PHE A 219 -5.65 -23.44 -2.23
C PHE A 219 -5.94 -22.82 -3.60
N VAL A 220 -5.22 -23.20 -4.64
CA VAL A 220 -5.15 -22.45 -5.88
C VAL A 220 -5.90 -23.16 -7.02
N LYS A 221 -6.70 -22.41 -7.78
CA LYS A 221 -7.29 -22.83 -9.05
C LYS A 221 -6.22 -22.88 -10.13
N GLU A 222 -6.30 -23.84 -11.04
CA GLU A 222 -5.45 -23.88 -12.24
C GLU A 222 -5.62 -22.59 -13.06
N GLY A 223 -4.50 -21.97 -13.47
CA GLY A 223 -4.49 -20.75 -14.24
C GLY A 223 -4.86 -19.47 -13.45
N ALA A 224 -5.01 -19.53 -12.13
CA ALA A 224 -5.31 -18.35 -11.31
C ALA A 224 -4.16 -17.33 -11.31
N VAL A 225 -4.49 -16.08 -10.95
CA VAL A 225 -3.51 -15.03 -10.63
C VAL A 225 -3.32 -14.97 -9.12
N ILE A 226 -2.08 -14.95 -8.65
CA ILE A 226 -1.74 -14.91 -7.22
C ILE A 226 -1.07 -13.60 -6.86
N ILE A 227 -1.66 -12.88 -5.91
CA ILE A 227 -1.10 -11.67 -5.32
C ILE A 227 -0.73 -11.96 -3.87
N ASP A 228 0.56 -12.01 -3.59
CA ASP A 228 1.10 -12.20 -2.24
C ASP A 228 1.46 -10.84 -1.63
N VAL A 229 0.74 -10.46 -0.58
CA VAL A 229 0.94 -9.21 0.17
C VAL A 229 1.84 -9.41 1.39
N GLY A 230 2.00 -10.68 1.81
CA GLY A 230 2.78 -11.05 2.99
C GLY A 230 4.27 -10.70 2.83
N ILE A 231 4.88 -10.23 3.93
CA ILE A 231 6.34 -10.06 4.04
C ILE A 231 6.77 -10.54 5.41
N HIS A 232 7.46 -11.67 5.45
CA HIS A 232 7.95 -12.30 6.67
C HIS A 232 9.45 -12.52 6.60
N ARG A 233 10.14 -12.32 7.71
CA ARG A 233 11.55 -12.68 7.85
C ARG A 233 11.64 -14.02 8.56
N LEU A 234 11.97 -15.05 7.83
CA LEU A 234 12.27 -16.36 8.41
C LEU A 234 13.65 -16.28 9.08
N LYS A 235 13.68 -16.52 10.40
CA LYS A 235 14.94 -16.60 11.16
C LYS A 235 15.60 -17.94 10.83
N SER A 236 16.80 -17.94 10.29
CA SER A 236 17.68 -19.08 10.24
C SER A 236 18.63 -19.06 11.43
N SER A 237 19.10 -20.23 11.90
CA SER A 237 20.21 -20.35 12.85
C SER A 237 21.48 -19.67 12.31
N ASP A 238 21.64 -19.63 11.01
CA ASP A 238 22.67 -18.88 10.29
C ASP A 238 22.10 -17.52 9.85
N LYS A 239 22.54 -16.41 10.50
CA LYS A 239 22.10 -15.04 10.22
C LYS A 239 22.30 -14.61 8.75
N SER A 240 23.26 -15.24 8.04
CA SER A 240 23.53 -15.00 6.61
C SER A 240 22.42 -15.54 5.70
N LYS A 241 21.56 -16.43 6.21
CA LYS A 241 20.48 -17.11 5.48
C LYS A 241 19.08 -16.62 5.80
N ASN A 242 18.95 -15.44 6.42
CA ASN A 242 17.62 -14.83 6.65
C ASN A 242 16.92 -14.59 5.31
N ARG A 243 15.91 -15.41 5.02
CA ARG A 243 15.11 -15.32 3.78
C ARG A 243 13.81 -14.55 4.05
N LEU A 244 13.44 -13.70 3.12
CA LEU A 244 12.08 -13.12 3.08
C LEU A 244 11.16 -14.10 2.36
N CYS A 245 9.97 -14.28 2.91
CA CYS A 245 8.87 -15.01 2.26
C CYS A 245 7.56 -14.24 2.43
N GLY A 246 6.56 -14.64 1.64
CA GLY A 246 5.21 -14.12 1.75
C GLY A 246 4.27 -15.04 2.50
N ASP A 247 2.98 -14.81 2.30
CA ASP A 247 1.89 -15.68 2.78
C ASP A 247 1.73 -16.93 1.89
N VAL A 248 2.33 -16.92 0.68
CA VAL A 248 2.22 -17.98 -0.33
C VAL A 248 3.50 -18.80 -0.42
N LEU A 249 3.38 -20.11 -0.43
CA LEU A 249 4.46 -21.04 -0.74
C LEU A 249 4.70 -21.05 -2.26
N LEU A 250 5.40 -20.03 -2.76
CA LEU A 250 5.51 -19.75 -4.19
C LEU A 250 6.08 -20.91 -5.01
N GLU A 251 7.06 -21.65 -4.47
CA GLU A 251 7.69 -22.78 -5.14
C GLU A 251 6.68 -23.88 -5.51
N ASP A 252 5.67 -24.09 -4.66
CA ASP A 252 4.59 -25.05 -4.86
C ASP A 252 3.47 -24.50 -5.76
N VAL A 253 3.25 -23.19 -5.74
CA VAL A 253 2.12 -22.53 -6.43
C VAL A 253 2.46 -22.16 -7.89
N ILE A 254 3.66 -21.71 -8.17
CA ILE A 254 4.10 -21.22 -9.50
C ILE A 254 3.77 -22.19 -10.65
N PRO A 255 3.97 -23.53 -10.53
CA PRO A 255 3.67 -24.44 -11.64
C PRO A 255 2.22 -24.44 -12.09
N LYS A 256 1.30 -23.99 -11.22
CA LYS A 256 -0.15 -24.10 -11.38
C LYS A 256 -0.82 -22.83 -11.85
N VAL A 257 -0.17 -21.66 -11.72
CA VAL A 257 -0.80 -20.35 -11.89
C VAL A 257 -0.45 -19.67 -13.20
N PHE A 258 -1.34 -18.78 -13.65
CA PHE A 258 -1.07 -17.92 -14.81
C PHE A 258 -0.07 -16.81 -14.47
N ALA A 259 -0.27 -16.13 -13.33
CA ALA A 259 0.62 -15.04 -12.88
C ALA A 259 0.77 -15.01 -11.36
N TYR A 260 1.88 -14.44 -10.89
CA TYR A 260 2.15 -14.30 -9.46
C TYR A 260 3.01 -13.08 -9.14
N THR A 261 2.86 -12.52 -7.93
CA THR A 261 3.79 -11.53 -7.39
C THR A 261 4.93 -12.21 -6.64
N PRO A 262 6.21 -11.83 -6.87
CA PRO A 262 7.32 -12.35 -6.08
C PRO A 262 7.39 -11.69 -4.69
N VAL A 263 7.94 -12.37 -3.71
CA VAL A 263 8.33 -11.81 -2.42
C VAL A 263 9.81 -12.10 -2.15
N PRO A 264 10.68 -11.06 -2.08
CA PRO A 264 10.40 -9.62 -2.26
C PRO A 264 10.25 -9.19 -3.73
N GLY A 265 9.78 -7.94 -3.94
CA GLY A 265 9.78 -7.30 -5.25
C GLY A 265 8.41 -7.24 -5.97
N GLY A 266 7.37 -7.80 -5.35
CA GLY A 266 5.98 -7.68 -5.83
C GLY A 266 5.25 -6.46 -5.25
N VAL A 267 4.35 -6.68 -4.31
CA VAL A 267 3.46 -5.66 -3.75
C VAL A 267 4.18 -4.57 -2.95
N GLY A 268 5.23 -4.92 -2.18
CA GLY A 268 5.91 -3.99 -1.28
C GLY A 268 6.43 -2.70 -1.96
N PRO A 269 7.20 -2.76 -3.06
CA PRO A 269 7.62 -1.57 -3.79
C PRO A 269 6.46 -0.69 -4.24
N MET A 270 5.37 -1.29 -4.72
CA MET A 270 4.19 -0.57 -5.17
C MET A 270 3.49 0.21 -4.04
N THR A 271 3.50 -0.31 -2.81
CA THR A 271 2.96 0.41 -1.64
C THR A 271 3.67 1.75 -1.45
N VAL A 272 4.99 1.77 -1.53
CA VAL A 272 5.78 3.00 -1.41
C VAL A 272 5.49 3.94 -2.59
N THR A 273 5.43 3.42 -3.80
CA THR A 273 5.12 4.22 -4.99
C THR A 273 3.73 4.88 -4.90
N MET A 274 2.71 4.15 -4.43
CA MET A 274 1.37 4.74 -4.27
C MET A 274 1.33 5.83 -3.20
N LEU A 275 2.15 5.74 -2.17
CA LEU A 275 2.34 6.82 -1.20
C LEU A 275 2.85 8.10 -1.88
N LEU A 276 3.84 7.98 -2.78
CA LEU A 276 4.35 9.12 -3.56
C LEU A 276 3.26 9.69 -4.48
N VAL A 277 2.50 8.82 -5.15
CA VAL A 277 1.35 9.20 -6.00
C VAL A 277 0.33 10.01 -5.19
N ASN A 278 -0.08 9.52 -4.02
CA ASN A 278 -1.03 10.22 -3.15
C ASN A 278 -0.48 11.58 -2.68
N THR A 279 0.82 11.67 -2.37
CA THR A 279 1.47 12.94 -1.98
C THR A 279 1.42 13.95 -3.12
N ILE A 280 1.72 13.52 -4.34
CA ILE A 280 1.66 14.37 -5.53
C ILE A 280 0.21 14.76 -5.85
N PHE A 281 -0.74 13.88 -5.66
CA PHE A 281 -2.17 14.17 -5.85
C PHE A 281 -2.66 15.26 -4.87
N SER A 282 -2.23 15.24 -3.62
CA SER A 282 -2.52 16.29 -2.66
C SER A 282 -1.89 17.63 -3.08
N TRP A 283 -0.59 17.59 -3.43
CA TRP A 283 0.13 18.77 -3.94
C TRP A 283 -0.52 19.35 -5.20
N GLN A 284 -0.91 18.50 -6.15
CA GLN A 284 -1.63 18.88 -7.35
C GLN A 284 -2.93 19.63 -7.02
N LYS A 285 -3.73 19.11 -6.09
CA LYS A 285 -4.98 19.75 -5.68
C LYS A 285 -4.76 21.10 -5.01
N GLN A 286 -3.72 21.21 -4.17
CA GLN A 286 -3.41 22.45 -3.47
C GLN A 286 -3.07 23.61 -4.43
N PHE A 287 -2.40 23.30 -5.54
CA PHE A 287 -1.96 24.31 -6.52
C PHE A 287 -2.80 24.34 -7.79
N GLY A 288 -3.89 23.59 -7.89
CA GLY A 288 -4.75 23.56 -9.08
C GLY A 288 -4.00 23.14 -10.36
N LEU A 289 -3.02 22.24 -10.25
CA LEU A 289 -2.21 21.82 -11.39
C LEU A 289 -3.04 20.96 -12.35
N SER A 290 -2.96 21.30 -13.64
CA SER A 290 -3.71 20.60 -14.68
C SER A 290 -2.93 19.41 -15.21
N SER A 291 -3.23 18.23 -14.77
CA SER A 291 -3.09 16.95 -15.47
C SER A 291 -3.68 15.85 -14.58
N THR A 292 -4.19 14.79 -15.17
CA THR A 292 -4.73 13.70 -14.37
C THR A 292 -3.60 12.79 -13.93
N LEU A 293 -3.53 12.47 -12.63
CA LEU A 293 -2.63 11.41 -12.14
C LEU A 293 -2.85 10.08 -12.83
N ASN A 294 -4.03 9.90 -13.46
CA ASN A 294 -4.32 8.73 -14.28
C ASN A 294 -3.35 8.59 -15.46
N ASP A 295 -2.77 9.69 -15.97
CA ASP A 295 -1.78 9.67 -17.05
C ASP A 295 -0.39 9.18 -16.57
N LEU A 296 -0.19 9.12 -15.25
CA LEU A 296 1.06 8.66 -14.63
C LEU A 296 1.02 7.18 -14.23
N LEU A 297 -0.16 6.58 -14.23
CA LEU A 297 -0.40 5.19 -13.82
C LEU A 297 -0.77 4.32 -15.04
N PRO A 298 -0.51 3.01 -14.98
CA PRO A 298 -0.94 2.05 -16.02
C PRO A 298 -2.44 1.86 -16.06
#